data_0524adeffed10664707d1c050cbf73c2
#
_entry.id   0524adeffed10664707d1c050cbf73c2
#
_cell.length_a   1.000
_cell.length_b   1.000
_cell.length_c   1.000
_cell.angle_alpha   90.00
_cell.angle_beta   90.00
_cell.angle_gamma   90.00
#
_symmetry.space_group_name_H-M   'P 1'
#
loop_
_entity.id
_entity.type
_entity.pdbx_description
1 polymer ?
#
loop_
_entity_poly.entity_id
_entity_poly.type
_entity_poly.pdbx_seq_one_letter_code
_entity_poly.pdbx_strand_id
1 'polypeptide(L)'
;MEDSRQNAAPGEERWREKAGWERGEPFVRLSLAELNGLLEPAFPGRSVEFAQTLGAGLSNSNYKIRMRGEDRSYVLRIYRDDADVLRKEEAIARLVRPAVPVPAFLYTDASCSRFPRPWALLEWHDGELLSSLRLTAAQEELASAAAALGRTLARVHAFPFSAAGLFGPELEIRTPIRLDEAMFVGFAEQSLMHGEAGRLLGPRRTEALWALCKRHGGLLEEQPKVYALIHSDFNGWNVLLAPDGSGGYEVTAVLDWEFAFAGPPLVDIGNMLRYEPPGSEFGRHFIRGYVQEGGALPERWELKSRLADLIALLDLLNGAADAPNRAADLVRLIDRLLAEWA
;
A
#
# COMPACT_ATOMS: atom_id res chain seq x y z
N MET A 1 11.77 34.29 -19.96
CA MET A 1 12.13 33.47 -18.80
C MET A 1 11.95 32.03 -19.23
N GLU A 2 13.10 31.47 -19.59
CA GLU A 2 13.24 30.22 -20.31
C GLU A 2 12.92 28.98 -19.44
N ASP A 3 12.37 28.09 -20.14
CA ASP A 3 12.02 26.72 -19.87
C ASP A 3 13.13 25.93 -19.12
N SER A 4 12.97 25.75 -17.80
CA SER A 4 13.83 24.88 -17.00
C SER A 4 13.32 23.43 -16.98
N ARG A 5 12.77 22.95 -18.11
CA ARG A 5 12.49 21.53 -18.37
C ARG A 5 13.69 20.89 -19.07
N GLN A 6 14.83 20.83 -18.40
CA GLN A 6 15.96 20.08 -18.93
C GLN A 6 16.55 19.15 -17.90
N ASN A 7 16.57 17.85 -18.27
CA ASN A 7 17.39 16.77 -17.73
C ASN A 7 17.18 16.40 -16.26
N ALA A 8 16.03 15.82 -15.94
CA ALA A 8 16.03 14.82 -14.90
C ALA A 8 16.84 13.59 -15.41
N ALA A 9 17.84 13.17 -14.66
CA ALA A 9 18.61 11.97 -14.97
C ALA A 9 17.65 10.77 -15.11
N PRO A 10 17.94 9.76 -15.97
CA PRO A 10 17.06 8.60 -16.19
C PRO A 10 16.64 7.83 -14.92
N GLY A 11 17.27 8.14 -13.77
CA GLY A 11 16.94 7.59 -12.46
C GLY A 11 15.83 8.32 -11.69
N GLU A 12 15.66 9.64 -11.86
CA GLU A 12 14.70 10.43 -11.05
C GLU A 12 13.23 10.15 -11.40
N GLU A 13 12.93 9.89 -12.66
CA GLU A 13 11.57 9.56 -13.11
C GLU A 13 11.10 8.19 -12.59
N ARG A 14 12.05 7.29 -12.34
CA ARG A 14 11.82 5.92 -11.94
C ARG A 14 11.24 5.77 -10.52
N TRP A 15 11.53 6.72 -9.62
CA TRP A 15 11.20 6.63 -8.20
C TRP A 15 9.99 7.46 -7.76
N ARG A 16 9.37 8.18 -8.68
CA ARG A 16 8.19 9.01 -8.39
C ARG A 16 6.91 8.19 -8.40
N GLU A 17 6.82 7.22 -7.49
CA GLU A 17 5.60 6.44 -7.28
C GLU A 17 4.42 7.36 -6.94
N LYS A 18 3.27 7.13 -7.56
CA LYS A 18 2.00 7.84 -7.28
C LYS A 18 2.14 9.38 -7.28
N ALA A 19 3.17 9.94 -7.94
CA ALA A 19 3.41 11.37 -7.95
C ALA A 19 2.24 12.13 -8.58
N GLY A 20 1.66 13.05 -7.82
CA GLY A 20 0.54 13.86 -8.29
C GLY A 20 -0.79 13.13 -8.40
N TRP A 21 -0.91 11.91 -7.85
CA TRP A 21 -2.19 11.22 -7.81
C TRP A 21 -3.22 12.06 -7.06
N GLU A 22 -4.39 12.14 -7.64
CA GLU A 22 -5.50 12.87 -7.08
C GLU A 22 -6.08 12.15 -5.87
N ARG A 23 -6.46 12.94 -4.89
CA ARG A 23 -7.15 12.47 -3.69
C ARG A 23 -8.63 12.20 -4.04
N GLY A 24 -9.16 11.05 -3.64
CA GLY A 24 -10.55 10.68 -3.91
C GLY A 24 -11.57 11.47 -3.08
N GLU A 25 -11.17 11.94 -1.88
CA GLU A 25 -12.04 12.66 -0.95
C GLU A 25 -11.36 13.92 -0.41
N PRO A 26 -12.10 15.00 -0.16
CA PRO A 26 -11.55 16.18 0.51
C PRO A 26 -10.95 15.84 1.87
N PHE A 27 -9.85 16.48 2.21
CA PHE A 27 -9.24 16.35 3.52
C PHE A 27 -10.17 16.94 4.60
N VAL A 28 -10.45 16.19 5.65
CA VAL A 28 -11.22 16.68 6.81
C VAL A 28 -10.37 17.67 7.58
N ARG A 29 -10.71 18.96 7.54
CA ARG A 29 -9.99 20.02 8.25
C ARG A 29 -10.67 20.34 9.56
N LEU A 30 -9.93 20.24 10.65
CA LEU A 30 -10.38 20.52 12.00
C LEU A 30 -9.62 21.70 12.59
N SER A 31 -10.34 22.61 13.24
CA SER A 31 -9.79 23.64 14.10
C SER A 31 -9.22 23.05 15.40
N LEU A 32 -8.41 23.80 16.13
CA LEU A 32 -7.91 23.36 17.44
C LEU A 32 -9.03 23.09 18.44
N ALA A 33 -10.13 23.83 18.37
CA ALA A 33 -11.30 23.60 19.24
C ALA A 33 -11.97 22.26 18.92
N GLU A 34 -12.17 21.95 17.64
CA GLU A 34 -12.72 20.65 17.19
C GLU A 34 -11.78 19.49 17.53
N LEU A 35 -10.46 19.65 17.35
CA LEU A 35 -9.48 18.65 17.75
C LEU A 35 -9.52 18.37 19.25
N ASN A 36 -9.59 19.41 20.08
CA ASN A 36 -9.71 19.25 21.54
C ASN A 36 -11.01 18.53 21.93
N GLY A 37 -12.15 18.89 21.30
CA GLY A 37 -13.43 18.21 21.54
C GLY A 37 -13.42 16.75 21.12
N LEU A 38 -12.81 16.45 19.96
CA LEU A 38 -12.68 15.09 19.45
C LEU A 38 -11.80 14.21 20.34
N LEU A 39 -10.67 14.75 20.80
CA LEU A 39 -9.64 14.02 21.56
C LEU A 39 -9.93 13.97 23.06
N GLU A 40 -10.94 14.69 23.56
CA GLU A 40 -11.27 14.73 24.99
C GLU A 40 -11.43 13.33 25.62
N PRO A 41 -12.09 12.33 24.99
CA PRO A 41 -12.21 10.99 25.57
C PRO A 41 -10.88 10.24 25.69
N ALA A 42 -9.94 10.49 24.79
CA ALA A 42 -8.60 9.89 24.82
C ALA A 42 -7.66 10.62 25.78
N PHE A 43 -7.87 11.93 26.01
CA PHE A 43 -7.05 12.81 26.83
C PHE A 43 -7.89 13.73 27.73
N PRO A 44 -8.62 13.19 28.74
CA PRO A 44 -9.50 13.99 29.58
C PRO A 44 -8.80 15.17 30.24
N GLY A 45 -9.36 16.37 30.11
CA GLY A 45 -8.83 17.60 30.71
C GLY A 45 -7.55 18.14 30.10
N ARG A 46 -7.09 17.59 28.97
CA ARG A 46 -5.85 18.00 28.29
C ARG A 46 -6.17 18.73 26.99
N SER A 47 -5.21 19.48 26.47
CA SER A 47 -5.36 20.23 25.22
C SER A 47 -4.24 19.94 24.23
N VAL A 48 -4.60 20.03 22.95
CA VAL A 48 -3.64 19.94 21.85
C VAL A 48 -2.75 21.19 21.87
N GLU A 49 -1.44 20.98 21.83
CA GLU A 49 -0.44 22.03 21.68
C GLU A 49 -0.06 22.24 20.20
N PHE A 50 0.07 21.13 19.49
CA PHE A 50 0.51 21.14 18.10
C PHE A 50 -0.34 20.18 17.28
N ALA A 51 -0.73 20.61 16.08
CA ALA A 51 -1.40 19.77 15.09
C ALA A 51 -0.94 20.15 13.68
N GLN A 52 -0.53 19.14 12.93
CA GLN A 52 -0.09 19.27 11.54
C GLN A 52 -0.76 18.20 10.70
N THR A 53 -1.32 18.59 9.55
CA THR A 53 -1.86 17.62 8.58
C THR A 53 -0.74 16.82 7.95
N LEU A 54 -0.93 15.50 7.82
CA LEU A 54 -0.04 14.59 7.11
C LEU A 54 -0.58 14.41 5.69
N GLY A 55 0.05 15.07 4.72
CA GLY A 55 -0.50 15.25 3.37
C GLY A 55 -0.39 14.05 2.42
N ALA A 56 0.29 12.97 2.82
CA ALA A 56 0.60 11.86 1.90
C ALA A 56 -0.58 10.90 1.61
N GLY A 57 -1.61 10.83 2.48
CA GLY A 57 -2.72 9.89 2.32
C GLY A 57 -3.72 10.31 1.24
N LEU A 58 -4.20 9.35 0.42
CA LEU A 58 -5.19 9.60 -0.64
C LEU A 58 -6.63 9.39 -0.18
N SER A 59 -6.88 8.59 0.85
CA SER A 59 -8.22 8.25 1.38
C SER A 59 -8.48 8.92 2.73
N ASN A 60 -7.74 8.55 3.76
CA ASN A 60 -7.96 8.99 5.14
C ASN A 60 -7.36 10.37 5.42
N SER A 61 -7.82 11.06 6.47
CA SER A 61 -7.25 12.33 6.92
C SER A 61 -6.43 12.11 8.18
N ASN A 62 -5.12 12.30 8.07
CA ASN A 62 -4.17 12.06 9.16
C ASN A 62 -3.59 13.37 9.68
N TYR A 63 -3.48 13.49 11.01
CA TYR A 63 -2.83 14.60 11.70
C TYR A 63 -1.72 14.06 12.62
N LYS A 64 -0.55 14.68 12.57
CA LYS A 64 0.41 14.59 13.67
C LYS A 64 -0.04 15.53 14.75
N ILE A 65 -0.23 15.03 15.97
CA ILE A 65 -0.65 15.84 17.12
C ILE A 65 0.32 15.67 18.28
N ARG A 66 0.43 16.72 19.11
CA ARG A 66 1.12 16.68 20.39
C ARG A 66 0.25 17.37 21.45
N MET A 67 0.14 16.73 22.59
CA MET A 67 -0.61 17.26 23.72
C MET A 67 0.27 18.21 24.54
N ARG A 68 -0.35 19.25 25.12
CA ARG A 68 0.35 20.23 25.96
C ARG A 68 1.05 19.54 27.12
N GLY A 69 2.35 19.85 27.29
CA GLY A 69 3.19 19.30 28.34
C GLY A 69 3.68 17.86 28.08
N GLU A 70 3.59 17.38 26.84
CA GLU A 70 4.20 16.12 26.41
C GLU A 70 5.16 16.34 25.25
N ASP A 71 6.25 15.57 25.23
CA ASP A 71 7.17 15.50 24.08
C ASP A 71 6.69 14.47 23.04
N ARG A 72 5.84 13.53 23.46
CA ARG A 72 5.34 12.46 22.61
C ARG A 72 4.36 13.00 21.57
N SER A 73 4.54 12.56 20.32
CA SER A 73 3.60 12.78 19.23
C SER A 73 2.66 11.59 19.05
N TYR A 74 1.53 11.83 18.39
CA TYR A 74 0.52 10.85 18.07
C TYR A 74 0.02 11.09 16.64
N VAL A 75 -0.65 10.09 16.05
CA VAL A 75 -1.40 10.26 14.81
C VAL A 75 -2.88 10.18 15.12
N LEU A 76 -3.61 11.25 14.81
CA LEU A 76 -5.06 11.20 14.70
C LEU A 76 -5.41 10.82 13.26
N ARG A 77 -6.05 9.65 13.08
CA ARG A 77 -6.54 9.16 11.80
C ARG A 77 -8.05 9.25 11.76
N ILE A 78 -8.57 10.01 10.81
CA ILE A 78 -10.01 10.11 10.53
C ILE A 78 -10.28 9.28 9.28
N TYR A 79 -11.08 8.25 9.44
CA TYR A 79 -11.48 7.35 8.37
C TYR A 79 -12.52 8.00 7.47
N ARG A 80 -12.65 7.47 6.26
CA ARG A 80 -13.59 7.98 5.29
C ARG A 80 -15.03 7.84 5.80
N ASP A 81 -15.59 6.63 5.86
CA ASP A 81 -16.98 6.40 6.31
C ASP A 81 -17.21 4.99 6.89
N ASP A 82 -16.20 4.11 6.93
CA ASP A 82 -16.39 2.70 7.27
C ASP A 82 -15.78 2.35 8.62
N ALA A 83 -16.65 2.15 9.62
CA ALA A 83 -16.27 1.70 10.95
C ALA A 83 -15.69 0.26 10.95
N ASP A 84 -16.07 -0.58 10.00
CA ASP A 84 -15.53 -1.93 9.88
C ASP A 84 -14.08 -1.91 9.39
N VAL A 85 -13.69 -0.93 8.55
CA VAL A 85 -12.30 -0.73 8.16
C VAL A 85 -11.44 -0.38 9.36
N LEU A 86 -11.89 0.55 10.23
CA LEU A 86 -11.17 0.91 11.46
C LEU A 86 -10.98 -0.33 12.35
N ARG A 87 -12.04 -1.11 12.60
CA ARG A 87 -11.98 -2.32 13.45
C ARG A 87 -11.05 -3.37 12.84
N LYS A 88 -11.12 -3.58 11.53
CA LYS A 88 -10.23 -4.48 10.80
C LYS A 88 -8.76 -4.07 10.94
N GLU A 89 -8.42 -2.80 10.73
CA GLU A 89 -7.05 -2.31 10.90
C GLU A 89 -6.56 -2.48 12.35
N GLU A 90 -7.40 -2.19 13.35
CA GLU A 90 -7.06 -2.41 14.75
C GLU A 90 -6.81 -3.90 15.05
N ALA A 91 -7.66 -4.79 14.52
CA ALA A 91 -7.50 -6.23 14.68
C ALA A 91 -6.21 -6.75 14.01
N ILE A 92 -5.88 -6.26 12.79
CA ILE A 92 -4.63 -6.59 12.10
C ILE A 92 -3.43 -6.09 12.93
N ALA A 93 -3.44 -4.83 13.36
CA ALA A 93 -2.34 -4.27 14.15
C ALA A 93 -2.10 -5.09 15.42
N ARG A 94 -3.16 -5.52 16.10
CA ARG A 94 -3.07 -6.39 17.28
C ARG A 94 -2.47 -7.77 16.94
N LEU A 95 -2.85 -8.34 15.80
CA LEU A 95 -2.36 -9.63 15.31
C LEU A 95 -0.87 -9.58 14.97
N VAL A 96 -0.43 -8.59 14.19
CA VAL A 96 0.92 -8.58 13.60
C VAL A 96 1.99 -7.94 14.48
N ARG A 97 1.62 -7.07 15.41
CA ARG A 97 2.54 -6.27 16.23
C ARG A 97 3.65 -7.07 16.96
N PRO A 98 3.46 -8.32 17.37
CA PRO A 98 4.55 -9.10 17.97
C PRO A 98 5.72 -9.41 17.02
N ALA A 99 5.50 -9.34 15.69
CA ALA A 99 6.48 -9.72 14.67
C ALA A 99 6.77 -8.60 13.64
N VAL A 100 5.82 -7.69 13.44
CA VAL A 100 5.89 -6.62 12.43
C VAL A 100 5.73 -5.26 13.13
N PRO A 101 6.61 -4.29 12.87
CA PRO A 101 6.45 -2.95 13.43
C PRO A 101 5.21 -2.27 12.81
N VAL A 102 4.24 -1.97 13.64
CA VAL A 102 2.99 -1.27 13.27
C VAL A 102 2.58 -0.32 14.39
N PRO A 103 1.96 0.82 14.08
CA PRO A 103 1.44 1.73 15.11
C PRO A 103 0.41 1.04 16.00
N ALA A 104 0.51 1.26 17.31
CA ALA A 104 -0.54 0.84 18.23
C ALA A 104 -1.76 1.74 18.08
N PHE A 105 -2.95 1.15 18.15
CA PHE A 105 -4.20 1.86 18.35
C PHE A 105 -4.35 2.18 19.84
N LEU A 106 -4.23 3.46 20.19
CA LEU A 106 -4.29 3.94 21.59
C LEU A 106 -5.72 4.27 22.01
N TYR A 107 -6.54 4.71 21.06
CA TYR A 107 -7.95 4.97 21.24
C TYR A 107 -8.67 4.84 19.88
N THR A 108 -9.88 4.29 19.90
CA THR A 108 -10.72 4.17 18.71
C THR A 108 -12.16 4.60 19.01
N ASP A 109 -12.79 5.29 18.08
CA ASP A 109 -14.23 5.58 18.10
C ASP A 109 -14.85 5.21 16.75
N ALA A 110 -15.44 4.03 16.72
CA ALA A 110 -16.20 3.51 15.59
C ALA A 110 -17.70 3.84 15.68
N SER A 111 -18.14 4.51 16.77
CA SER A 111 -19.57 4.77 17.03
C SER A 111 -20.13 5.92 16.22
N CYS A 112 -19.28 6.81 15.74
CA CYS A 112 -19.66 8.08 15.09
C CYS A 112 -20.59 8.96 15.93
N SER A 113 -20.59 8.79 17.25
CA SER A 113 -21.52 9.50 18.14
C SER A 113 -21.09 10.93 18.46
N ARG A 114 -19.77 11.17 18.50
CA ARG A 114 -19.18 12.49 18.79
C ARG A 114 -18.71 13.22 17.53
N PHE A 115 -18.32 12.47 16.53
CA PHE A 115 -17.86 12.96 15.24
C PHE A 115 -18.49 12.11 14.13
N PRO A 116 -18.92 12.69 12.98
CA PRO A 116 -19.69 11.97 11.97
C PRO A 116 -18.89 10.92 11.17
N ARG A 117 -17.66 10.65 11.56
CA ARG A 117 -16.77 9.65 10.94
C ARG A 117 -16.04 8.84 11.99
N PRO A 118 -15.71 7.57 11.71
CA PRO A 118 -14.83 6.79 12.58
C PRO A 118 -13.45 7.45 12.67
N TRP A 119 -12.81 7.34 13.83
CA TRP A 119 -11.47 7.87 14.03
C TRP A 119 -10.67 7.04 15.03
N ALA A 120 -9.35 7.12 14.91
CA ALA A 120 -8.42 6.49 15.83
C ALA A 120 -7.28 7.43 16.22
N LEU A 121 -6.79 7.24 17.43
CA LEU A 121 -5.52 7.78 17.90
C LEU A 121 -4.48 6.66 17.84
N LEU A 122 -3.43 6.89 17.08
CA LEU A 122 -2.36 5.93 16.86
C LEU A 122 -1.05 6.42 17.46
N GLU A 123 -0.19 5.47 17.78
CA GLU A 123 1.19 5.73 18.12
C GLU A 123 1.92 6.41 16.95
N TRP A 124 2.77 7.41 17.26
CA TRP A 124 3.68 8.00 16.30
C TRP A 124 4.95 7.16 16.19
N HIS A 125 5.35 6.85 14.98
CA HIS A 125 6.64 6.24 14.67
C HIS A 125 7.52 7.22 13.92
N ASP A 126 8.78 7.37 14.37
CA ASP A 126 9.78 8.12 13.63
C ASP A 126 10.35 7.28 12.49
N GLY A 127 10.73 7.95 11.43
CA GLY A 127 11.26 7.34 10.22
C GLY A 127 10.93 8.15 8.97
N GLU A 128 11.50 7.75 7.87
CA GLU A 128 11.26 8.32 6.55
C GLU A 128 10.50 7.32 5.68
N LEU A 129 9.53 7.81 4.89
CA LEU A 129 8.84 6.97 3.92
C LEU A 129 9.84 6.46 2.87
N LEU A 130 9.73 5.19 2.48
CA LEU A 130 10.57 4.63 1.42
C LEU A 130 10.50 5.45 0.12
N SER A 131 9.33 6.00 -0.21
CA SER A 131 9.14 6.88 -1.37
C SER A 131 10.02 8.14 -1.31
N SER A 132 10.26 8.71 -0.12
CA SER A 132 11.18 9.83 0.09
C SER A 132 12.64 9.36 0.10
N LEU A 133 12.92 8.28 0.82
CA LEU A 133 14.27 7.70 0.91
C LEU A 133 14.84 7.36 -0.48
N ARG A 134 13.99 6.89 -1.39
CA ARG A 134 14.38 6.60 -2.79
C ARG A 134 14.89 7.83 -3.55
N LEU A 135 14.57 9.04 -3.14
CA LEU A 135 15.02 10.28 -3.79
C LEU A 135 16.38 10.77 -3.26
N THR A 136 16.72 10.41 -2.03
CA THR A 136 17.84 11.00 -1.29
C THR A 136 18.96 10.01 -0.98
N ALA A 137 18.63 8.72 -0.80
CA ALA A 137 19.57 7.73 -0.33
C ALA A 137 20.53 7.23 -1.42
N ALA A 138 21.74 6.88 -0.99
CA ALA A 138 22.72 6.19 -1.83
C ALA A 138 22.26 4.76 -2.18
N GLN A 139 22.86 4.18 -3.21
CA GLN A 139 22.45 2.87 -3.73
C GLN A 139 22.62 1.75 -2.68
N GLU A 140 23.69 1.80 -1.88
CA GLU A 140 23.95 0.84 -0.79
C GLU A 140 22.92 0.95 0.32
N GLU A 141 22.50 2.16 0.65
CA GLU A 141 21.42 2.42 1.61
C GLU A 141 20.08 1.86 1.11
N LEU A 142 19.75 2.09 -0.17
CA LEU A 142 18.56 1.51 -0.80
C LEU A 142 18.61 -0.02 -0.85
N ALA A 143 19.77 -0.61 -1.06
CA ALA A 143 19.96 -2.06 -1.03
C ALA A 143 19.69 -2.62 0.39
N SER A 144 20.20 -1.95 1.43
CA SER A 144 19.93 -2.30 2.83
C SER A 144 18.44 -2.15 3.17
N ALA A 145 17.83 -1.02 2.81
CA ALA A 145 16.41 -0.77 2.99
C ALA A 145 15.56 -1.85 2.28
N ALA A 146 15.87 -2.19 1.04
CA ALA A 146 15.19 -3.24 0.29
C ALA A 146 15.25 -4.60 1.00
N ALA A 147 16.42 -4.98 1.54
CA ALA A 147 16.54 -6.22 2.30
C ALA A 147 15.71 -6.20 3.60
N ALA A 148 15.67 -5.07 4.31
CA ALA A 148 14.83 -4.89 5.50
C ALA A 148 13.32 -4.99 5.17
N LEU A 149 12.90 -4.39 4.06
CA LEU A 149 11.53 -4.49 3.55
C LEU A 149 11.15 -5.93 3.22
N GLY A 150 12.04 -6.67 2.55
CA GLY A 150 11.82 -8.08 2.23
C GLY A 150 11.63 -8.93 3.49
N ARG A 151 12.50 -8.77 4.49
CA ARG A 151 12.37 -9.46 5.78
C ARG A 151 11.04 -9.11 6.46
N THR A 152 10.68 -7.85 6.49
CA THR A 152 9.41 -7.41 7.11
C THR A 152 8.20 -8.00 6.39
N LEU A 153 8.20 -8.01 5.06
CA LEU A 153 7.11 -8.63 4.29
C LEU A 153 6.99 -10.12 4.53
N ALA A 154 8.12 -10.84 4.66
CA ALA A 154 8.10 -12.26 5.00
C ALA A 154 7.44 -12.52 6.38
N ARG A 155 7.68 -11.64 7.36
CA ARG A 155 7.00 -11.70 8.67
C ARG A 155 5.50 -11.43 8.56
N VAL A 156 5.08 -10.51 7.70
CA VAL A 156 3.65 -10.28 7.40
C VAL A 156 3.04 -11.56 6.81
N HIS A 157 3.70 -12.17 5.85
CA HIS A 157 3.21 -13.39 5.19
C HIS A 157 3.32 -14.65 6.07
N ALA A 158 3.96 -14.58 7.23
CA ALA A 158 4.00 -15.68 8.19
C ALA A 158 2.69 -15.88 8.97
N PHE A 159 1.70 -14.97 8.84
CA PHE A 159 0.37 -15.14 9.43
C PHE A 159 -0.54 -15.90 8.46
N PRO A 160 -0.84 -17.20 8.73
CA PRO A 160 -1.57 -18.05 7.82
C PRO A 160 -3.09 -17.94 7.98
N PHE A 161 -3.79 -18.15 6.88
CA PHE A 161 -5.26 -18.25 6.83
C PHE A 161 -5.68 -19.53 6.09
N SER A 162 -6.82 -20.08 6.49
CA SER A 162 -7.34 -21.34 5.91
C SER A 162 -7.99 -21.16 4.54
N ALA A 163 -8.36 -19.92 4.18
CA ALA A 163 -9.00 -19.58 2.91
C ALA A 163 -8.59 -18.18 2.46
N ALA A 164 -8.64 -17.93 1.16
CA ALA A 164 -8.49 -16.57 0.62
C ALA A 164 -9.83 -15.82 0.69
N GLY A 165 -9.76 -14.53 0.99
CA GLY A 165 -10.95 -13.70 1.00
C GLY A 165 -10.76 -12.35 1.70
N LEU A 166 -11.73 -11.46 1.48
CA LEU A 166 -11.78 -10.16 2.15
C LEU A 166 -12.18 -10.36 3.61
N PHE A 167 -11.49 -9.64 4.48
CA PHE A 167 -11.77 -9.67 5.92
C PHE A 167 -13.00 -8.86 6.30
N GLY A 168 -13.75 -9.37 7.29
CA GLY A 168 -14.59 -8.57 8.14
C GLY A 168 -13.80 -7.91 9.28
N PRO A 169 -14.48 -7.20 10.20
CA PRO A 169 -13.86 -6.41 11.26
C PRO A 169 -13.05 -7.23 12.27
N GLU A 170 -13.38 -8.50 12.46
CA GLU A 170 -12.69 -9.43 13.38
C GLU A 170 -11.78 -10.43 12.65
N LEU A 171 -11.38 -10.11 11.41
CA LEU A 171 -10.56 -10.92 10.51
C LEU A 171 -11.19 -12.25 10.07
N GLU A 172 -12.49 -12.41 10.23
CA GLU A 172 -13.24 -13.49 9.59
C GLU A 172 -13.25 -13.29 8.07
N ILE A 173 -13.23 -14.39 7.31
CA ILE A 173 -13.39 -14.32 5.85
C ILE A 173 -14.85 -14.01 5.53
N ARG A 174 -15.17 -12.73 5.26
CA ARG A 174 -16.53 -12.29 4.93
C ARG A 174 -16.88 -12.57 3.47
N THR A 175 -15.94 -12.35 2.57
CA THR A 175 -16.14 -12.59 1.13
C THR A 175 -15.00 -13.47 0.62
N PRO A 176 -15.26 -14.77 0.36
CA PRO A 176 -14.26 -15.63 -0.26
C PRO A 176 -13.82 -15.13 -1.62
N ILE A 177 -12.52 -15.20 -1.90
CA ILE A 177 -11.93 -14.83 -3.19
C ILE A 177 -11.19 -16.05 -3.75
N ARG A 178 -11.25 -16.21 -5.07
CA ARG A 178 -10.36 -17.11 -5.81
C ARG A 178 -9.46 -16.28 -6.69
N LEU A 179 -8.16 -16.56 -6.64
CA LEU A 179 -7.16 -15.97 -7.53
C LEU A 179 -6.68 -17.08 -8.49
N ASP A 180 -7.59 -17.55 -9.34
CA ASP A 180 -7.34 -18.53 -10.39
C ASP A 180 -7.43 -17.89 -11.79
N GLU A 181 -7.13 -18.66 -12.84
CA GLU A 181 -7.21 -18.20 -14.22
C GLU A 181 -8.59 -17.66 -14.55
N ALA A 182 -9.65 -18.36 -14.17
CA ALA A 182 -11.03 -18.00 -14.53
C ALA A 182 -11.41 -16.62 -13.93
N MET A 183 -11.07 -16.39 -12.67
CA MET A 183 -11.31 -15.08 -12.02
C MET A 183 -10.46 -13.99 -12.67
N PHE A 184 -9.16 -14.24 -12.90
CA PHE A 184 -8.26 -13.26 -13.50
C PHE A 184 -8.70 -12.85 -14.90
N VAL A 185 -8.97 -13.83 -15.78
CA VAL A 185 -9.40 -13.57 -17.17
C VAL A 185 -10.76 -12.89 -17.18
N GLY A 186 -11.72 -13.34 -16.35
CA GLY A 186 -13.05 -12.71 -16.25
C GLY A 186 -12.98 -11.26 -15.75
N PHE A 187 -12.16 -10.98 -14.75
CA PHE A 187 -11.93 -9.61 -14.26
C PHE A 187 -11.26 -8.73 -15.34
N ALA A 188 -10.24 -9.26 -16.02
CA ALA A 188 -9.59 -8.55 -17.11
C ALA A 188 -10.55 -8.25 -18.27
N GLU A 189 -11.39 -9.21 -18.66
CA GLU A 189 -12.43 -9.02 -19.67
C GLU A 189 -13.39 -7.90 -19.28
N GLN A 190 -13.95 -7.97 -18.06
CA GLN A 190 -14.85 -6.95 -17.56
C GLN A 190 -14.20 -5.56 -17.54
N SER A 191 -12.95 -5.45 -17.07
CA SER A 191 -12.23 -4.18 -16.99
C SER A 191 -11.86 -3.60 -18.35
N LEU A 192 -11.44 -4.46 -19.28
CA LEU A 192 -10.92 -4.05 -20.58
C LEU A 192 -12.01 -3.85 -21.63
N MET A 193 -13.07 -4.69 -21.63
CA MET A 193 -14.12 -4.65 -22.65
C MET A 193 -15.33 -3.82 -22.21
N HIS A 194 -15.58 -3.71 -20.90
CA HIS A 194 -16.80 -3.10 -20.38
C HIS A 194 -16.52 -2.00 -19.33
N GLY A 195 -15.27 -1.92 -18.82
CA GLY A 195 -14.88 -0.98 -17.79
C GLY A 195 -14.22 0.28 -18.32
N GLU A 196 -13.96 1.19 -17.39
CA GLU A 196 -13.25 2.45 -17.63
C GLU A 196 -11.79 2.23 -18.03
N ALA A 197 -11.16 1.15 -17.53
CA ALA A 197 -9.79 0.81 -17.87
C ALA A 197 -9.59 0.65 -19.39
N GLY A 198 -10.46 -0.07 -20.08
CA GLY A 198 -10.38 -0.22 -21.54
C GLY A 198 -10.55 1.10 -22.28
N ARG A 199 -11.44 1.97 -21.79
CA ARG A 199 -11.65 3.32 -22.37
C ARG A 199 -10.39 4.19 -22.23
N LEU A 200 -9.75 4.19 -21.04
CA LEU A 200 -8.55 4.98 -20.77
C LEU A 200 -7.31 4.45 -21.51
N LEU A 201 -7.20 3.14 -21.68
CA LEU A 201 -6.10 2.50 -22.41
C LEU A 201 -6.20 2.74 -23.93
N GLY A 202 -7.40 2.83 -24.46
CA GLY A 202 -7.68 2.88 -25.88
C GLY A 202 -7.50 1.53 -26.57
N PRO A 203 -8.01 1.37 -27.83
CA PRO A 203 -8.21 0.07 -28.46
C PRO A 203 -6.91 -0.76 -28.60
N ARG A 204 -5.81 -0.14 -28.99
CA ARG A 204 -4.55 -0.84 -29.25
C ARG A 204 -3.96 -1.49 -27.97
N ARG A 205 -3.93 -0.75 -26.85
CA ARG A 205 -3.42 -1.28 -25.57
C ARG A 205 -4.36 -2.31 -24.99
N THR A 206 -5.67 -2.06 -25.10
CA THR A 206 -6.72 -2.97 -24.64
C THR A 206 -6.59 -4.33 -25.33
N GLU A 207 -6.44 -4.37 -26.65
CA GLU A 207 -6.26 -5.61 -27.41
C GLU A 207 -4.97 -6.36 -27.03
N ALA A 208 -3.86 -5.64 -26.92
CA ALA A 208 -2.57 -6.22 -26.53
C ALA A 208 -2.60 -6.80 -25.12
N LEU A 209 -3.18 -6.04 -24.16
CA LEU A 209 -3.27 -6.49 -22.77
C LEU A 209 -4.24 -7.66 -22.63
N TRP A 210 -5.35 -7.66 -23.35
CA TRP A 210 -6.28 -8.78 -23.38
C TRP A 210 -5.65 -10.06 -23.92
N ALA A 211 -4.86 -9.96 -25.01
CA ALA A 211 -4.11 -11.09 -25.54
C ALA A 211 -3.11 -11.63 -24.53
N LEU A 212 -2.41 -10.75 -23.78
CA LEU A 212 -1.48 -11.12 -22.70
C LEU A 212 -2.22 -11.86 -21.57
N CYS A 213 -3.36 -11.33 -21.10
CA CYS A 213 -4.14 -11.95 -20.04
C CYS A 213 -4.58 -13.37 -20.40
N LYS A 214 -5.10 -13.56 -21.61
CA LYS A 214 -5.51 -14.90 -22.11
C LYS A 214 -4.34 -15.87 -22.25
N ARG A 215 -3.18 -15.37 -22.69
CA ARG A 215 -1.99 -16.22 -22.90
C ARG A 215 -1.40 -16.70 -21.59
N HIS A 216 -1.40 -15.87 -20.55
CA HIS A 216 -0.65 -16.07 -19.33
C HIS A 216 -1.50 -16.31 -18.08
N GLY A 217 -2.81 -16.16 -18.16
CA GLY A 217 -3.74 -16.34 -17.02
C GLY A 217 -3.57 -17.67 -16.30
N GLY A 218 -3.29 -18.75 -17.04
CA GLY A 218 -3.06 -20.08 -16.49
C GLY A 218 -1.86 -20.18 -15.53
N LEU A 219 -0.97 -19.17 -15.48
CA LEU A 219 0.08 -19.09 -14.45
C LEU A 219 -0.48 -18.90 -13.04
N LEU A 220 -1.71 -18.38 -12.89
CA LEU A 220 -2.37 -18.18 -11.62
C LEU A 220 -3.18 -19.40 -11.16
N GLU A 221 -3.25 -20.48 -11.93
CA GLU A 221 -3.99 -21.70 -11.58
C GLU A 221 -3.39 -22.45 -10.39
N GLU A 222 -2.08 -22.36 -10.20
CA GLU A 222 -1.39 -22.96 -9.05
C GLU A 222 -1.65 -22.15 -7.78
N GLN A 223 -2.70 -22.48 -7.06
CA GLN A 223 -3.01 -21.87 -5.78
C GLN A 223 -2.01 -22.27 -4.69
N PRO A 224 -1.60 -21.36 -3.80
CA PRO A 224 -0.80 -21.73 -2.66
C PRO A 224 -1.62 -22.66 -1.73
N LYS A 225 -0.94 -23.62 -1.08
CA LYS A 225 -1.57 -24.51 -0.11
C LYS A 225 -2.00 -23.79 1.18
N VAL A 226 -1.38 -22.65 1.46
CA VAL A 226 -1.65 -21.80 2.62
C VAL A 226 -1.74 -20.36 2.13
N TYR A 227 -2.80 -19.68 2.51
CA TYR A 227 -2.95 -18.24 2.27
C TYR A 227 -2.31 -17.45 3.41
N ALA A 228 -1.79 -16.30 3.10
CA ALA A 228 -1.15 -15.41 4.07
C ALA A 228 -1.99 -14.15 4.31
N LEU A 229 -1.64 -13.41 5.35
CA LEU A 229 -2.05 -12.02 5.46
C LEU A 229 -1.39 -11.22 4.35
N ILE A 230 -2.20 -10.56 3.53
CA ILE A 230 -1.74 -9.67 2.45
C ILE A 230 -2.07 -8.24 2.84
N HIS A 231 -1.09 -7.36 2.70
CA HIS A 231 -1.27 -5.94 2.95
C HIS A 231 -2.08 -5.26 1.83
N SER A 232 -1.83 -5.70 0.59
CA SER A 232 -2.47 -5.23 -0.66
C SER A 232 -2.08 -3.81 -1.11
N ASP A 233 -1.40 -3.03 -0.28
CA ASP A 233 -0.80 -1.73 -0.65
C ASP A 233 0.61 -1.59 -0.03
N PHE A 234 1.41 -2.67 -0.02
CA PHE A 234 2.78 -2.70 0.49
C PHE A 234 3.73 -2.03 -0.50
N ASN A 235 3.91 -0.72 -0.37
CA ASN A 235 4.70 0.11 -1.29
C ASN A 235 5.43 1.25 -0.55
N GLY A 236 6.15 2.09 -1.29
CA GLY A 236 6.97 3.16 -0.74
C GLY A 236 6.24 4.25 0.06
N TRP A 237 4.92 4.34 -0.04
CA TRP A 237 4.10 5.31 0.69
C TRP A 237 3.61 4.80 2.04
N ASN A 238 3.72 3.48 2.27
CA ASN A 238 3.15 2.82 3.44
C ASN A 238 4.19 2.14 4.33
N VAL A 239 5.48 2.39 4.10
CA VAL A 239 6.55 1.86 4.97
C VAL A 239 7.50 2.96 5.40
N LEU A 240 7.68 3.08 6.72
CA LEU A 240 8.68 3.95 7.35
C LEU A 240 9.96 3.17 7.61
N LEU A 241 11.09 3.81 7.36
CA LEU A 241 12.43 3.28 7.62
C LEU A 241 13.25 4.27 8.42
N ALA A 242 14.20 3.75 9.20
CA ALA A 242 15.22 4.54 9.86
C ALA A 242 16.57 3.81 9.78
N PRO A 243 17.71 4.54 9.96
CA PRO A 243 19.01 3.92 10.14
C PRO A 243 19.00 2.97 11.34
N ASP A 244 19.57 1.77 11.18
CA ASP A 244 19.63 0.74 12.23
C ASP A 244 20.82 0.90 13.19
N GLY A 245 21.61 1.95 13.04
CA GLY A 245 22.81 2.23 13.84
C GLY A 245 24.04 1.42 13.43
N SER A 246 23.93 0.46 12.52
CA SER A 246 25.04 -0.34 11.99
C SER A 246 25.48 0.05 10.58
N GLY A 247 24.89 1.11 10.02
CA GLY A 247 25.10 1.58 8.66
C GLY A 247 24.08 1.03 7.66
N GLY A 248 23.05 0.33 8.15
CA GLY A 248 21.92 -0.16 7.40
C GLY A 248 20.63 0.55 7.75
N TYR A 249 19.51 -0.03 7.27
CA TYR A 249 18.16 0.44 7.53
C TYR A 249 17.29 -0.66 8.14
N GLU A 250 16.39 -0.25 9.01
CA GLU A 250 15.31 -1.08 9.53
C GLU A 250 13.94 -0.46 9.22
N VAL A 251 12.92 -1.31 9.13
CA VAL A 251 11.52 -0.86 9.03
C VAL A 251 11.03 -0.48 10.42
N THR A 252 10.61 0.77 10.59
CA THR A 252 10.07 1.27 11.87
C THR A 252 8.56 1.22 11.95
N ALA A 253 7.85 1.24 10.80
CA ALA A 253 6.42 0.98 10.76
C ALA A 253 5.94 0.55 9.37
N VAL A 254 4.97 -0.37 9.35
CA VAL A 254 4.11 -0.66 8.20
C VAL A 254 2.75 -0.01 8.47
N LEU A 255 2.31 0.85 7.55
CA LEU A 255 1.16 1.73 7.67
C LEU A 255 0.04 1.31 6.71
N ASP A 256 -1.19 1.69 7.02
CA ASP A 256 -2.33 1.68 6.09
C ASP A 256 -2.78 0.29 5.64
N TRP A 257 -3.39 -0.47 6.56
CA TRP A 257 -3.87 -1.83 6.34
C TRP A 257 -5.32 -1.91 5.82
N GLU A 258 -5.87 -0.80 5.33
CA GLU A 258 -7.28 -0.72 4.93
C GLU A 258 -7.67 -1.69 3.80
N PHE A 259 -6.72 -2.09 2.94
CA PHE A 259 -6.94 -3.04 1.85
C PHE A 259 -6.53 -4.48 2.17
N ALA A 260 -6.09 -4.76 3.39
CA ALA A 260 -5.58 -6.07 3.75
C ALA A 260 -6.65 -7.17 3.65
N PHE A 261 -6.21 -8.36 3.20
CA PHE A 261 -7.05 -9.53 3.01
C PHE A 261 -6.23 -10.83 3.16
N ALA A 262 -6.87 -11.99 3.16
CA ALA A 262 -6.17 -13.28 3.10
C ALA A 262 -5.97 -13.71 1.63
N GLY A 263 -4.73 -13.96 1.23
CA GLY A 263 -4.44 -14.27 -0.18
C GLY A 263 -3.03 -14.80 -0.45
N PRO A 264 -2.63 -14.87 -1.72
CA PRO A 264 -1.29 -15.30 -2.10
C PRO A 264 -0.25 -14.18 -1.90
N PRO A 265 0.92 -14.48 -1.31
CA PRO A 265 2.02 -13.54 -1.07
C PRO A 265 2.48 -12.73 -2.28
N LEU A 266 2.30 -13.26 -3.48
CA LEU A 266 2.73 -12.61 -4.72
C LEU A 266 2.04 -11.28 -5.01
N VAL A 267 0.88 -11.02 -4.40
CA VAL A 267 0.17 -9.73 -4.51
C VAL A 267 1.02 -8.60 -3.96
N ASP A 268 1.55 -8.75 -2.74
CA ASP A 268 2.38 -7.71 -2.12
C ASP A 268 3.77 -7.61 -2.77
N ILE A 269 4.33 -8.73 -3.22
CA ILE A 269 5.59 -8.72 -3.97
C ILE A 269 5.42 -7.93 -5.28
N GLY A 270 4.34 -8.17 -6.02
CA GLY A 270 4.01 -7.43 -7.22
C GLY A 270 3.82 -5.93 -6.96
N ASN A 271 3.10 -5.58 -5.89
CA ASN A 271 2.87 -4.21 -5.48
C ASN A 271 4.17 -3.46 -5.16
N MET A 272 5.08 -4.05 -4.34
CA MET A 272 6.37 -3.44 -4.00
C MET A 272 7.27 -3.27 -5.22
N LEU A 273 7.25 -4.23 -6.15
CA LEU A 273 8.09 -4.22 -7.34
C LEU A 273 7.43 -3.56 -8.57
N ARG A 274 6.24 -3.00 -8.45
CA ARG A 274 5.46 -2.38 -9.52
C ARG A 274 6.25 -1.38 -10.36
N TYR A 275 7.02 -0.52 -9.70
CA TYR A 275 7.84 0.51 -10.34
C TYR A 275 9.26 0.04 -10.68
N GLU A 276 9.65 -1.15 -10.25
CA GLU A 276 10.98 -1.69 -10.46
C GLU A 276 11.10 -2.38 -11.83
N PRO A 277 12.18 -2.13 -12.59
CA PRO A 277 12.48 -2.94 -13.76
C PRO A 277 12.85 -4.38 -13.33
N PRO A 278 12.59 -5.36 -14.19
CA PRO A 278 13.03 -6.75 -13.94
C PRO A 278 14.52 -6.81 -13.60
N GLY A 279 14.85 -7.54 -12.54
CA GLY A 279 16.24 -7.73 -12.12
C GLY A 279 16.92 -6.48 -11.55
N SER A 280 16.16 -5.44 -11.13
CA SER A 280 16.73 -4.26 -10.46
C SER A 280 17.52 -4.65 -9.21
N GLU A 281 18.48 -3.83 -8.83
CA GLU A 281 19.25 -4.05 -7.60
C GLU A 281 18.36 -4.03 -6.36
N PHE A 282 17.46 -3.06 -6.27
CA PHE A 282 16.45 -3.01 -5.23
C PHE A 282 15.63 -4.30 -5.16
N GLY A 283 15.10 -4.78 -6.30
CA GLY A 283 14.31 -6.01 -6.38
C GLY A 283 15.10 -7.24 -5.92
N ARG A 284 16.39 -7.36 -6.33
CA ARG A 284 17.26 -8.48 -5.89
C ARG A 284 17.47 -8.47 -4.37
N HIS A 285 17.73 -7.30 -3.77
CA HIS A 285 17.93 -7.21 -2.32
C HIS A 285 16.64 -7.44 -1.55
N PHE A 286 15.50 -6.92 -2.02
CA PHE A 286 14.19 -7.15 -1.46
C PHE A 286 13.84 -8.65 -1.43
N ILE A 287 13.98 -9.35 -2.55
CA ILE A 287 13.71 -10.79 -2.65
C ILE A 287 14.69 -11.61 -1.81
N ARG A 288 15.96 -11.21 -1.77
CA ARG A 288 16.94 -11.87 -0.89
C ARG A 288 16.50 -11.78 0.58
N GLY A 289 16.14 -10.59 1.04
CA GLY A 289 15.65 -10.39 2.42
C GLY A 289 14.39 -11.20 2.70
N TYR A 290 13.45 -11.25 1.76
CA TYR A 290 12.21 -12.03 1.86
C TYR A 290 12.49 -13.52 2.05
N VAL A 291 13.35 -14.09 1.21
CA VAL A 291 13.69 -15.53 1.28
C VAL A 291 14.53 -15.86 2.51
N GLN A 292 15.45 -14.98 2.91
CA GLN A 292 16.27 -15.18 4.11
C GLN A 292 15.44 -15.21 5.39
N GLU A 293 14.33 -14.49 5.45
CA GLU A 293 13.40 -14.49 6.60
C GLU A 293 12.36 -15.63 6.54
N GLY A 294 12.46 -16.53 5.54
CA GLY A 294 11.59 -17.69 5.42
C GLY A 294 10.45 -17.54 4.42
N GLY A 295 10.40 -16.45 3.68
CA GLY A 295 9.43 -16.28 2.60
C GLY A 295 9.66 -17.27 1.47
N ALA A 296 8.59 -17.94 1.02
CA ALA A 296 8.63 -18.91 -0.07
C ALA A 296 8.20 -18.27 -1.40
N LEU A 297 8.92 -18.62 -2.47
CA LEU A 297 8.60 -18.16 -3.81
C LEU A 297 8.30 -19.39 -4.69
N PRO A 298 7.16 -19.42 -5.40
CA PRO A 298 6.88 -20.48 -6.36
C PRO A 298 7.73 -20.32 -7.61
N GLU A 299 7.77 -21.37 -8.42
CA GLU A 299 8.37 -21.27 -9.76
C GLU A 299 7.71 -20.15 -10.57
N ARG A 300 8.51 -19.41 -11.34
CA ARG A 300 8.07 -18.27 -12.17
C ARG A 300 7.36 -17.15 -11.34
N TRP A 301 7.75 -16.98 -10.08
CA TRP A 301 7.16 -15.99 -9.17
C TRP A 301 7.16 -14.58 -9.75
N GLU A 302 8.16 -14.17 -10.51
CA GLU A 302 8.24 -12.85 -11.14
C GLU A 302 7.06 -12.60 -12.08
N LEU A 303 6.76 -13.56 -12.96
CA LEU A 303 5.63 -13.46 -13.88
C LEU A 303 4.30 -13.52 -13.12
N LYS A 304 4.18 -14.43 -12.17
CA LYS A 304 2.96 -14.58 -11.34
C LYS A 304 2.67 -13.32 -10.52
N SER A 305 3.71 -12.69 -9.94
CA SER A 305 3.52 -11.44 -9.17
C SER A 305 3.11 -10.27 -10.05
N ARG A 306 3.62 -10.18 -11.29
CA ARG A 306 3.21 -9.17 -12.28
C ARG A 306 1.74 -9.35 -12.69
N LEU A 307 1.27 -10.59 -12.87
CA LEU A 307 -0.15 -10.86 -13.17
C LEU A 307 -1.04 -10.55 -11.96
N ALA A 308 -0.61 -10.88 -10.75
CA ALA A 308 -1.35 -10.55 -9.55
C ALA A 308 -1.46 -9.01 -9.37
N ASP A 309 -0.38 -8.27 -9.65
CA ASP A 309 -0.37 -6.81 -9.59
C ASP A 309 -1.21 -6.17 -10.71
N LEU A 310 -1.32 -6.82 -11.88
CA LEU A 310 -2.16 -6.33 -12.98
C LEU A 310 -3.64 -6.24 -12.58
N ILE A 311 -4.13 -7.09 -11.68
CA ILE A 311 -5.48 -6.99 -11.12
C ILE A 311 -5.65 -5.62 -10.43
N ALA A 312 -4.69 -5.26 -9.57
CA ALA A 312 -4.72 -3.97 -8.88
C ALA A 312 -4.57 -2.78 -9.85
N LEU A 313 -3.72 -2.90 -10.88
CA LEU A 313 -3.58 -1.84 -11.91
C LEU A 313 -4.88 -1.61 -12.67
N LEU A 314 -5.59 -2.68 -13.07
CA LEU A 314 -6.87 -2.59 -13.76
C LEU A 314 -7.97 -2.03 -12.86
N ASP A 315 -8.02 -2.44 -11.59
CA ASP A 315 -8.98 -1.92 -10.61
C ASP A 315 -8.77 -0.42 -10.36
N LEU A 316 -7.54 -0.01 -10.11
CA LEU A 316 -7.17 1.40 -9.94
C LEU A 316 -7.49 2.24 -11.19
N LEU A 317 -7.28 1.68 -12.39
CA LEU A 317 -7.57 2.36 -13.65
C LEU A 317 -9.08 2.47 -13.88
N ASN A 318 -9.88 1.48 -13.50
CA ASN A 318 -11.35 1.57 -13.53
C ASN A 318 -11.87 2.70 -12.63
N GLY A 319 -11.20 3.00 -11.53
CA GLY A 319 -11.53 4.12 -10.64
C GLY A 319 -10.86 5.45 -11.01
N ALA A 320 -10.26 5.61 -12.21
CA ALA A 320 -9.44 6.77 -12.55
C ALA A 320 -10.09 7.75 -13.55
N ALA A 321 -11.41 7.67 -13.78
CA ALA A 321 -12.12 8.55 -14.74
C ALA A 321 -11.88 10.04 -14.48
N ASP A 322 -11.93 10.45 -13.21
CA ASP A 322 -11.76 11.83 -12.76
C ASP A 322 -10.37 12.09 -12.13
N ALA A 323 -9.39 11.22 -12.41
CA ALA A 323 -8.05 11.27 -11.86
C ALA A 323 -6.98 11.15 -12.95
N PRO A 324 -6.77 12.20 -13.78
CA PRO A 324 -5.92 12.14 -14.97
C PRO A 324 -4.45 11.82 -14.68
N ASN A 325 -3.87 12.30 -13.56
CA ASN A 325 -2.49 11.97 -13.20
C ASN A 325 -2.35 10.50 -12.82
N ARG A 326 -3.32 9.97 -12.04
CA ARG A 326 -3.37 8.54 -11.72
C ARG A 326 -3.55 7.70 -12.97
N ALA A 327 -4.48 8.07 -13.86
CA ALA A 327 -4.69 7.36 -15.13
C ALA A 327 -3.41 7.34 -15.97
N ALA A 328 -2.73 8.48 -16.14
CA ALA A 328 -1.50 8.56 -16.92
C ALA A 328 -0.38 7.69 -16.36
N ASP A 329 -0.21 7.65 -15.03
CA ASP A 329 0.79 6.80 -14.37
C ASP A 329 0.48 5.31 -14.57
N LEU A 330 -0.78 4.91 -14.39
CA LEU A 330 -1.21 3.51 -14.58
C LEU A 330 -1.07 3.05 -16.04
N VAL A 331 -1.41 3.91 -17.01
CA VAL A 331 -1.21 3.63 -18.43
C VAL A 331 0.29 3.41 -18.73
N ARG A 332 1.18 4.24 -18.16
CA ARG A 332 2.63 4.10 -18.31
C ARG A 332 3.14 2.76 -17.73
N LEU A 333 2.62 2.34 -16.57
CA LEU A 333 2.97 1.06 -15.96
C LEU A 333 2.51 -0.12 -16.83
N ILE A 334 1.32 -0.03 -17.41
CA ILE A 334 0.80 -1.05 -18.33
C ILE A 334 1.59 -1.08 -19.64
N ASP A 335 1.99 0.07 -20.21
CA ASP A 335 2.86 0.12 -21.39
C ASP A 335 4.19 -0.59 -21.14
N ARG A 336 4.78 -0.39 -19.95
CA ARG A 336 6.02 -1.07 -19.57
C ARG A 336 5.81 -2.58 -19.45
N LEU A 337 4.74 -3.02 -18.79
CA LEU A 337 4.39 -4.44 -18.68
C LEU A 337 4.22 -5.07 -20.06
N LEU A 338 3.52 -4.42 -20.98
CA LEU A 338 3.37 -4.91 -22.36
C LEU A 338 4.70 -5.02 -23.09
N ALA A 339 5.61 -4.06 -22.91
CA ALA A 339 6.95 -4.11 -23.51
C ALA A 339 7.84 -5.23 -22.94
N GLU A 340 7.70 -5.53 -21.64
CA GLU A 340 8.44 -6.61 -20.97
C GLU A 340 7.98 -8.02 -21.41
N TRP A 341 6.75 -8.14 -21.93
CA TRP A 341 6.12 -9.42 -22.28
C TRP A 341 5.95 -9.62 -23.80
N ALA A 342 6.37 -8.64 -24.61
CA ALA A 342 6.39 -8.73 -26.07
C ALA A 342 7.55 -9.62 -26.56
#